data_3bf8ff9fd56bf794623e154a53d3b53e
#
_entry.id   3bf8ff9fd56bf794623e154a53d3b53e
#
_cell.length_a   1.000
_cell.length_b   1.000
_cell.length_c   1.000
_cell.angle_alpha   90.00
_cell.angle_beta   90.00
_cell.angle_gamma   90.00
#
_symmetry.space_group_name_H-M   'P 1'
#
loop_
_entity.id
_entity.type
_entity.pdbx_description
1 polymer ?
#
loop_
_entity_poly.entity_id
_entity_poly.type
_entity_poly.pdbx_seq_one_letter_code
_entity_poly.pdbx_strand_id
1 'polypeptide(L)'
;MLPLTHAWSRAQKCLLIAAVLIALAAFGTLVYSVERNYHPPDGNILAGTWEMTAPYTEDSSIVLRFDPERTAAWHSGAWFRYPKAGQQGYSEMMWYAGGQYIYMHFEEGLPQIWEIIQILPTELRLRHAKRDYTFKRF
;
A
#
# COMPACT_ATOMS: atom_id res chain seq x y z
N MET A 1 55.48 5.51 21.96
CA MET A 1 54.21 4.79 22.13
C MET A 1 53.60 5.18 23.46
N LEU A 2 52.57 6.00 23.42
CA LEU A 2 51.83 6.42 24.62
C LEU A 2 50.60 5.53 24.77
N PRO A 3 50.36 4.87 25.91
CA PRO A 3 49.15 4.09 26.13
C PRO A 3 48.00 5.04 26.42
N LEU A 4 47.10 5.20 25.47
CA LEU A 4 45.81 5.89 25.64
C LEU A 4 44.83 4.99 26.42
N THR A 5 45.12 4.72 27.68
CA THR A 5 44.09 4.18 28.59
C THR A 5 43.31 5.33 29.20
N HIS A 6 42.44 5.95 28.40
CA HIS A 6 41.42 6.85 28.95
C HIS A 6 40.37 5.96 29.66
N ALA A 7 40.58 5.79 30.97
CA ALA A 7 39.55 5.23 31.83
C ALA A 7 38.37 6.21 31.88
N TRP A 8 37.28 5.84 31.20
CA TRP A 8 36.05 6.61 31.20
C TRP A 8 35.53 6.83 32.62
N SER A 9 35.21 8.06 32.96
CA SER A 9 34.59 8.39 34.24
C SER A 9 33.22 7.70 34.36
N ARG A 10 32.77 7.47 35.60
CA ARG A 10 31.42 6.91 35.84
C ARG A 10 30.33 7.73 35.13
N ALA A 11 30.44 9.03 35.12
CA ALA A 11 29.50 9.94 34.45
C ALA A 11 29.48 9.71 32.93
N GLN A 12 30.63 9.52 32.28
CA GLN A 12 30.71 9.23 30.84
C GLN A 12 30.09 7.90 30.49
N LYS A 13 30.28 6.86 31.32
CA LYS A 13 29.65 5.56 31.15
C LYS A 13 28.13 5.65 31.28
N CYS A 14 27.62 6.39 32.26
CA CYS A 14 26.18 6.61 32.42
C CYS A 14 25.58 7.37 31.24
N LEU A 15 26.24 8.39 30.72
CA LEU A 15 25.83 9.15 29.55
C LEU A 15 25.77 8.27 28.28
N LEU A 16 26.76 7.42 28.08
CA LEU A 16 26.79 6.50 26.96
C LEU A 16 25.64 5.50 27.03
N ILE A 17 25.39 4.91 28.21
CA ILE A 17 24.27 3.98 28.40
C ILE A 17 22.94 4.67 28.13
N ALA A 18 22.74 5.90 28.63
CA ALA A 18 21.53 6.67 28.39
C ALA A 18 21.35 6.97 26.88
N ALA A 19 22.41 7.37 26.19
CA ALA A 19 22.37 7.64 24.76
C ALA A 19 22.00 6.37 23.94
N VAL A 20 22.57 5.21 24.30
CA VAL A 20 22.23 3.93 23.65
C VAL A 20 20.77 3.55 23.89
N LEU A 21 20.27 3.72 25.12
CA LEU A 21 18.87 3.43 25.43
C LEU A 21 17.89 4.33 24.66
N ILE A 22 18.21 5.63 24.54
CA ILE A 22 17.42 6.58 23.74
C ILE A 22 17.44 6.19 22.27
N ALA A 23 18.60 5.82 21.71
CA ALA A 23 18.71 5.39 20.33
C ALA A 23 17.91 4.11 20.06
N LEU A 24 17.95 3.13 20.96
CA LEU A 24 17.17 1.90 20.86
C LEU A 24 15.66 2.17 20.95
N ALA A 25 15.23 3.06 21.84
CA ALA A 25 13.83 3.45 21.95
C ALA A 25 13.35 4.17 20.67
N ALA A 26 14.16 5.10 20.13
CA ALA A 26 13.84 5.80 18.89
C ALA A 26 13.80 4.84 17.70
N PHE A 27 14.71 3.87 17.62
CA PHE A 27 14.70 2.85 16.58
C PHE A 27 13.47 1.91 16.71
N GLY A 28 13.13 1.49 17.93
CA GLY A 28 11.95 0.68 18.19
C GLY A 28 10.65 1.39 17.82
N THR A 29 10.53 2.69 18.11
CA THR A 29 9.36 3.49 17.70
C THR A 29 9.30 3.68 16.19
N LEU A 30 10.43 3.83 15.51
CA LEU A 30 10.51 3.92 14.06
C LEU A 30 10.06 2.59 13.41
N VAL A 31 10.59 1.45 13.87
CA VAL A 31 10.20 0.13 13.37
C VAL A 31 8.72 -0.11 13.61
N TYR A 32 8.21 0.18 14.81
CA TYR A 32 6.80 0.03 15.14
C TYR A 32 5.90 0.93 14.27
N SER A 33 6.30 2.17 14.00
CA SER A 33 5.54 3.08 13.14
C SER A 33 5.55 2.61 11.68
N VAL A 34 6.65 2.06 11.21
CA VAL A 34 6.76 1.45 9.86
C VAL A 34 5.87 0.22 9.78
N GLU A 35 5.91 -0.70 10.74
CA GLU A 35 5.05 -1.88 10.76
C GLU A 35 3.57 -1.51 10.84
N ARG A 36 3.20 -0.53 11.67
CA ARG A 36 1.82 -0.08 11.80
C ARG A 36 1.29 0.58 10.52
N ASN A 37 2.14 1.33 9.82
CA ASN A 37 1.78 1.93 8.54
C ASN A 37 1.81 0.93 7.38
N TYR A 38 2.50 -0.21 7.56
CA TYR A 38 2.55 -1.33 6.60
C TYR A 38 1.48 -2.40 6.84
N HIS A 39 0.70 -2.30 7.93
CA HIS A 39 -0.50 -3.11 8.01
C HIS A 39 -1.50 -2.54 7.01
N PRO A 40 -1.78 -3.27 5.92
CA PRO A 40 -2.82 -2.86 5.01
C PRO A 40 -4.12 -2.72 5.81
N PRO A 41 -4.98 -1.74 5.49
CA PRO A 41 -6.37 -1.83 5.90
C PRO A 41 -6.79 -3.25 5.57
N ASP A 42 -7.41 -3.97 6.50
CA ASP A 42 -7.72 -5.40 6.38
C ASP A 42 -7.98 -5.72 4.92
N GLY A 43 -7.09 -6.52 4.30
CA GLY A 43 -7.16 -6.79 2.86
C GLY A 43 -8.53 -7.33 2.44
N ASN A 44 -9.29 -7.80 3.41
CA ASN A 44 -10.69 -8.21 3.30
C ASN A 44 -11.64 -7.08 2.88
N ILE A 45 -11.37 -5.81 3.24
CA ILE A 45 -12.29 -4.73 2.87
C ILE A 45 -12.19 -4.36 1.39
N LEU A 46 -11.01 -4.52 0.79
CA LEU A 46 -10.78 -4.33 -0.64
C LEU A 46 -11.21 -5.55 -1.46
N ALA A 47 -11.15 -6.74 -0.87
CA ALA A 47 -11.49 -7.99 -1.57
C ALA A 47 -12.89 -7.95 -2.16
N GLY A 48 -13.00 -8.31 -3.43
CA GLY A 48 -14.25 -8.31 -4.18
C GLY A 48 -14.12 -7.66 -5.54
N THR A 49 -15.25 -7.50 -6.20
CA THR A 49 -15.36 -6.90 -7.53
C THR A 49 -15.94 -5.50 -7.41
N TRP A 50 -15.32 -4.55 -8.08
CA TRP A 50 -15.63 -3.14 -8.01
C TRP A 50 -15.81 -2.57 -9.42
N GLU A 51 -17.00 -2.05 -9.73
CA GLU A 51 -17.31 -1.42 -11.00
C GLU A 51 -17.18 0.10 -10.90
N MET A 52 -16.47 0.71 -11.84
CA MET A 52 -16.29 2.15 -11.91
C MET A 52 -17.61 2.85 -12.25
N THR A 53 -17.99 3.81 -11.42
CA THR A 53 -19.18 4.63 -11.61
C THR A 53 -18.87 6.08 -11.97
N ALA A 54 -17.65 6.53 -11.66
CA ALA A 54 -17.18 7.87 -12.02
C ALA A 54 -15.63 7.85 -12.20
N PRO A 55 -15.08 8.66 -13.13
CA PRO A 55 -15.79 9.43 -14.12
C PRO A 55 -16.52 8.52 -15.11
N TYR A 56 -17.75 8.87 -15.42
CA TYR A 56 -18.52 8.12 -16.41
C TYR A 56 -17.90 8.34 -17.79
N THR A 57 -17.53 7.25 -18.43
CA THR A 57 -17.10 7.26 -19.83
C THR A 57 -18.13 6.48 -20.62
N GLU A 58 -18.76 7.12 -21.61
CA GLU A 58 -19.78 6.48 -22.44
C GLU A 58 -19.24 5.23 -23.18
N ASP A 59 -17.91 5.17 -23.35
CA ASP A 59 -17.26 4.17 -24.19
C ASP A 59 -16.68 2.97 -23.44
N SER A 60 -16.55 3.01 -22.11
CA SER A 60 -15.96 1.90 -21.37
C SER A 60 -16.33 1.89 -19.89
N SER A 61 -16.62 0.73 -19.36
CA SER A 61 -16.67 0.46 -17.92
C SER A 61 -15.37 -0.21 -17.47
N ILE A 62 -14.85 0.21 -16.34
CA ILE A 62 -13.68 -0.40 -15.70
C ILE A 62 -14.17 -1.20 -14.50
N VAL A 63 -13.77 -2.45 -14.44
CA VAL A 63 -14.03 -3.32 -13.30
C VAL A 63 -12.71 -3.78 -12.72
N LEU A 64 -12.55 -3.59 -11.41
CA LEU A 64 -11.42 -4.09 -10.63
C LEU A 64 -11.88 -5.29 -9.81
N ARG A 65 -11.12 -6.38 -9.86
CA ARG A 65 -11.31 -7.52 -8.97
C ARG A 65 -10.07 -7.65 -8.08
N PHE A 66 -10.29 -7.61 -6.79
CA PHE A 66 -9.27 -7.84 -5.78
C PHE A 66 -9.55 -9.18 -5.11
N ASP A 67 -8.70 -10.17 -5.36
CA ASP A 67 -8.83 -11.49 -4.76
C ASP A 67 -8.24 -11.46 -3.33
N PRO A 68 -8.89 -12.09 -2.35
CA PRO A 68 -8.40 -12.11 -0.97
C PRO A 68 -7.21 -13.04 -0.78
N GLU A 69 -7.00 -13.96 -1.72
CA GLU A 69 -5.91 -14.94 -1.64
C GLU A 69 -4.56 -14.25 -1.79
N ARG A 70 -3.67 -14.57 -0.89
CA ARG A 70 -2.33 -13.99 -0.83
C ARG A 70 -1.28 -15.02 -1.22
N THR A 71 -0.48 -14.66 -2.22
CA THR A 71 0.73 -15.39 -2.57
C THR A 71 1.93 -14.56 -2.12
N ALA A 72 2.62 -15.00 -1.06
CA ALA A 72 3.72 -14.25 -0.43
C ALA A 72 3.28 -12.85 0.04
N ALA A 73 3.82 -11.78 -0.55
CA ALA A 73 3.53 -10.39 -0.20
C ALA A 73 2.42 -9.75 -1.05
N TRP A 74 1.99 -10.40 -2.12
CA TRP A 74 1.07 -9.86 -3.12
C TRP A 74 -0.22 -10.67 -3.18
N HIS A 75 -1.31 -10.00 -3.52
CA HIS A 75 -2.59 -10.62 -3.82
C HIS A 75 -2.80 -10.66 -5.33
N SER A 76 -3.50 -11.66 -5.80
CA SER A 76 -3.96 -11.71 -7.19
C SER A 76 -5.20 -10.84 -7.38
N GLY A 77 -5.42 -10.43 -8.61
CA GLY A 77 -6.59 -9.66 -9.00
C GLY A 77 -6.69 -9.56 -10.51
N ALA A 78 -7.65 -8.83 -10.98
CA ALA A 78 -7.83 -8.58 -12.40
C ALA A 78 -8.42 -7.20 -12.64
N TRP A 79 -8.09 -6.66 -13.78
CA TRP A 79 -8.65 -5.43 -14.31
C TRP A 79 -9.33 -5.73 -15.63
N PHE A 80 -10.57 -5.30 -15.74
CA PHE A 80 -11.40 -5.49 -16.94
C PHE A 80 -11.78 -4.13 -17.48
N ARG A 81 -11.65 -3.96 -18.78
CA ARG A 81 -12.21 -2.85 -19.50
C ARG A 81 -13.24 -3.38 -20.49
N TYR A 82 -14.47 -2.96 -20.34
CA TYR A 82 -15.55 -3.30 -21.24
C TYR A 82 -15.82 -2.11 -22.17
N PRO A 83 -15.20 -2.02 -23.35
CA PRO A 83 -15.60 -1.04 -24.34
C PRO A 83 -16.96 -1.43 -24.91
N LYS A 84 -17.85 -0.47 -25.10
CA LYS A 84 -19.17 -0.67 -25.75
C LYS A 84 -19.05 -1.27 -27.17
N ALA A 85 -17.87 -1.23 -27.76
CA ALA A 85 -17.60 -1.68 -29.14
C ALA A 85 -16.88 -3.02 -29.25
N GLY A 86 -17.02 -3.94 -28.29
CA GLY A 86 -16.70 -5.36 -28.52
C GLY A 86 -15.25 -5.80 -28.31
N GLN A 87 -14.31 -4.92 -27.94
CA GLN A 87 -12.96 -5.35 -27.52
C GLN A 87 -12.89 -5.37 -26.00
N GLN A 88 -12.90 -6.57 -25.41
CA GLN A 88 -12.67 -6.74 -23.98
C GLN A 88 -11.18 -6.60 -23.69
N GLY A 89 -10.79 -5.59 -22.93
CA GLY A 89 -9.48 -5.53 -22.30
C GLY A 89 -9.54 -6.33 -21.00
N TYR A 90 -8.67 -7.33 -20.88
CA TYR A 90 -8.47 -8.10 -19.66
C TYR A 90 -6.99 -8.06 -19.33
N SER A 91 -6.64 -7.81 -18.08
CA SER A 91 -5.28 -7.94 -17.59
C SER A 91 -5.30 -8.51 -16.19
N GLU A 92 -4.52 -9.55 -15.99
CA GLU A 92 -4.23 -10.02 -14.64
C GLU A 92 -3.35 -9.00 -13.94
N MET A 93 -3.54 -8.88 -12.64
CA MET A 93 -2.73 -8.01 -11.82
C MET A 93 -2.36 -8.66 -10.50
N MET A 94 -1.21 -8.28 -10.00
CA MET A 94 -0.87 -8.47 -8.60
C MET A 94 -1.05 -7.13 -7.89
N TRP A 95 -1.60 -7.17 -6.69
CA TRP A 95 -1.83 -5.97 -5.92
C TRP A 95 -1.36 -6.11 -4.47
N TYR A 96 -1.05 -4.97 -3.90
CA TYR A 96 -0.67 -4.83 -2.50
C TYR A 96 -1.20 -3.50 -1.99
N ALA A 97 -1.83 -3.50 -0.83
CA ALA A 97 -2.27 -2.28 -0.17
C ALA A 97 -1.34 -1.98 1.01
N GLY A 98 -0.84 -0.77 1.07
CA GLY A 98 0.03 -0.28 2.14
C GLY A 98 -0.29 1.17 2.49
N GLY A 99 -0.64 1.43 3.76
CA GLY A 99 -1.09 2.74 4.19
C GLY A 99 -2.34 3.18 3.42
N GLN A 100 -2.23 4.34 2.77
CA GLN A 100 -3.31 4.90 1.95
C GLN A 100 -3.14 4.63 0.44
N TYR A 101 -2.31 3.64 0.06
CA TYR A 101 -2.02 3.38 -1.34
C TYR A 101 -2.30 1.94 -1.71
N ILE A 102 -2.75 1.72 -2.94
CA ILE A 102 -2.80 0.42 -3.59
C ILE A 102 -1.75 0.42 -4.70
N TYR A 103 -0.87 -0.55 -4.64
CA TYR A 103 0.13 -0.82 -5.67
C TYR A 103 -0.41 -1.92 -6.55
N MET A 104 -0.55 -1.66 -7.84
CA MET A 104 -1.05 -2.61 -8.83
C MET A 104 0.05 -2.86 -9.86
N HIS A 105 0.41 -4.11 -10.06
CA HIS A 105 1.35 -4.54 -11.06
C HIS A 105 0.62 -5.39 -12.09
N PHE A 106 0.55 -4.90 -13.30
CA PHE A 106 -0.06 -5.59 -14.44
C PHE A 106 1.00 -6.44 -15.15
N GLU A 107 0.58 -7.48 -15.83
CA GLU A 107 1.46 -8.37 -16.58
C GLU A 107 2.28 -7.59 -17.63
N GLU A 108 1.67 -6.59 -18.24
CA GLU A 108 2.33 -5.67 -19.15
C GLU A 108 2.26 -4.23 -18.61
N GLY A 109 3.41 -3.55 -18.55
CA GLY A 109 3.49 -2.14 -18.21
C GLY A 109 4.18 -1.84 -16.89
N LEU A 110 4.16 -0.57 -16.52
CA LEU A 110 4.74 -0.09 -15.26
C LEU A 110 3.76 -0.29 -14.10
N PRO A 111 4.25 -0.56 -12.90
CA PRO A 111 3.43 -0.58 -11.70
C PRO A 111 2.65 0.72 -11.54
N GLN A 112 1.40 0.62 -11.18
CA GLN A 112 0.54 1.77 -10.92
C GLN A 112 0.33 1.93 -9.42
N ILE A 113 0.35 3.18 -8.96
CA ILE A 113 0.11 3.54 -7.57
C ILE A 113 -1.18 4.35 -7.52
N TRP A 114 -2.14 3.85 -6.74
CA TRP A 114 -3.44 4.47 -6.54
C TRP A 114 -3.59 4.88 -5.08
N GLU A 115 -3.93 6.14 -4.85
CA GLU A 115 -4.24 6.65 -3.51
C GLU A 115 -5.67 6.27 -3.12
N ILE A 116 -5.83 5.73 -1.92
CA ILE A 116 -7.14 5.43 -1.36
C ILE A 116 -7.69 6.71 -0.71
N ILE A 117 -8.72 7.28 -1.31
CA ILE A 117 -9.40 8.46 -0.76
C ILE A 117 -10.44 8.03 0.27
N GLN A 118 -11.16 6.95 -0.02
CA GLN A 118 -12.21 6.42 0.84
C GLN A 118 -12.47 4.95 0.54
N ILE A 119 -12.69 4.16 1.59
CA ILE A 119 -13.20 2.80 1.50
C ILE A 119 -14.43 2.67 2.38
N LEU A 120 -15.53 2.28 1.76
CA LEU A 120 -16.76 1.89 2.43
C LEU A 120 -17.15 0.47 1.98
N PRO A 121 -18.01 -0.25 2.69
CA PRO A 121 -18.39 -1.61 2.28
C PRO A 121 -18.93 -1.73 0.85
N THR A 122 -19.54 -0.68 0.34
CA THR A 122 -20.20 -0.64 -0.98
C THR A 122 -19.58 0.37 -1.96
N GLU A 123 -18.65 1.21 -1.51
CA GLU A 123 -18.05 2.26 -2.32
C GLU A 123 -16.55 2.35 -2.07
N LEU A 124 -15.79 2.46 -3.13
CA LEU A 124 -14.35 2.67 -3.13
C LEU A 124 -14.02 3.91 -3.96
N ARG A 125 -13.31 4.87 -3.37
CA ARG A 125 -12.80 6.05 -4.08
C ARG A 125 -11.29 6.02 -4.11
N LEU A 126 -10.75 6.04 -5.32
CA LEU A 126 -9.32 6.02 -5.59
C LEU A 126 -8.91 7.26 -6.38
N ARG A 127 -7.66 7.67 -6.21
CA ARG A 127 -7.03 8.71 -7.03
C ARG A 127 -5.82 8.15 -7.75
N HIS A 128 -5.77 8.39 -9.05
CA HIS A 128 -4.61 8.06 -9.88
C HIS A 128 -4.35 9.19 -10.88
N ALA A 129 -3.09 9.58 -11.07
CA ALA A 129 -2.67 10.63 -11.98
C ALA A 129 -3.49 11.94 -11.81
N LYS A 130 -3.72 12.35 -10.55
CA LYS A 130 -4.51 13.55 -10.17
C LYS A 130 -6.00 13.51 -10.55
N ARG A 131 -6.54 12.35 -10.86
CA ARG A 131 -7.95 12.15 -11.19
C ARG A 131 -8.58 11.20 -10.18
N ASP A 132 -9.78 11.53 -9.72
CA ASP A 132 -10.56 10.71 -8.79
C ASP A 132 -11.45 9.74 -9.56
N TYR A 133 -11.52 8.51 -9.02
CA TYR A 133 -12.33 7.42 -9.56
C TYR A 133 -13.20 6.88 -8.44
N THR A 134 -14.46 6.67 -8.73
CA THR A 134 -15.42 6.07 -7.79
C THR A 134 -15.88 4.73 -8.34
N PHE A 135 -15.85 3.74 -7.47
CA PHE A 135 -16.25 2.38 -7.77
C PHE A 135 -17.34 1.96 -6.80
N LYS A 136 -18.27 1.17 -7.26
CA LYS A 136 -19.26 0.48 -6.43
C LYS A 136 -18.95 -1.01 -6.41
N ARG A 137 -19.21 -1.64 -5.27
CA ARG A 137 -19.07 -3.08 -5.13
C ARG A 137 -20.15 -3.77 -5.95
N PHE A 138 -19.73 -4.78 -6.69
CA PHE A 138 -20.61 -5.61 -7.53
C PHE A 138 -21.16 -6.78 -6.73
#